data_fa66d10a6d9cd3ad860a4a3df5d0bf53
#
_entry.id   fa66d10a6d9cd3ad860a4a3df5d0bf53
#
_cell.length_a   1.000
_cell.length_b   1.000
_cell.length_c   1.000
_cell.angle_alpha   90.00
_cell.angle_beta   90.00
_cell.angle_gamma   90.00
#
_symmetry.space_group_name_H-M   'P 1'
#
loop_
_entity.id
_entity.type
_entity.pdbx_description
1 polymer ?
#
loop_
_entity_poly.entity_id
_entity_poly.type
_entity_poly.pdbx_seq_one_letter_code
_entity_poly.pdbx_strand_id
1 'polypeptide(L)' 'MSTQRRIKLVKEGEFVAEVDVELILDPAGWEPYLSVDDAQKLDRVRSTLKVADMHTASSLAKVYRAVPVSAA' A
#
# COMPACT_ATOMS: atom_id res chain seq x y z
N MET A 1 -7.17 -9.53 20.77
CA MET A 1 -6.20 -9.29 19.71
C MET A 1 -6.26 -7.83 19.31
N SER A 2 -5.13 -7.17 19.25
CA SER A 2 -5.10 -5.75 18.91
C SER A 2 -4.61 -5.55 17.49
N THR A 3 -4.94 -4.41 16.92
CA THR A 3 -4.50 -4.04 15.57
C THR A 3 -3.83 -2.68 15.64
N GLN A 4 -2.97 -2.42 14.67
CA GLN A 4 -2.29 -1.15 14.55
C GLN A 4 -2.38 -0.68 13.10
N ARG A 5 -2.84 0.54 12.90
CA ARG A 5 -2.93 1.11 11.55
C ARG A 5 -1.56 1.57 11.09
N ARG A 6 -1.29 1.29 9.83
CA ARG A 6 -0.05 1.67 9.17
C ARG A 6 -0.34 2.13 7.76
N ILE A 7 0.56 2.94 7.24
CA ILE A 7 0.52 3.32 5.84
C ILE A 7 1.66 2.59 5.16
N LYS A 8 1.31 1.79 4.15
CA LYS A 8 2.29 1.11 3.31
C LYS A 8 2.42 1.84 2.00
N LEU A 9 3.65 2.04 1.56
CA LEU A 9 3.91 2.65 0.26
C LEU A 9 4.12 1.56 -0.78
N VAL A 10 3.37 1.66 -1.87
CA VAL A 10 3.52 0.78 -3.02
C VAL A 10 4.04 1.62 -4.17
N LYS A 11 5.22 1.29 -4.67
CA LYS A 11 5.83 2.01 -5.77
C LYS A 11 5.85 1.14 -7.02
N GLU A 12 5.32 1.67 -8.11
CA GLU A 12 5.36 1.03 -9.41
C GLU A 12 5.67 2.08 -10.46
N GLY A 13 6.82 1.94 -11.12
CA GLY A 13 7.25 2.93 -12.08
C GLY A 13 7.38 4.30 -11.45
N GLU A 14 6.67 5.27 -12.00
CA GLU A 14 6.68 6.65 -11.48
C GLU A 14 5.57 6.92 -10.48
N PHE A 15 4.75 5.92 -10.16
CA PHE A 15 3.63 6.10 -9.25
C PHE A 15 3.92 5.55 -7.87
N VAL A 16 3.41 6.23 -6.86
CA VAL A 16 3.51 5.81 -5.46
C VAL A 16 2.12 5.87 -4.86
N ALA A 17 1.70 4.81 -4.21
CA ALA A 17 0.42 4.76 -3.52
C ALA A 17 0.63 4.62 -2.02
N GLU A 18 -0.12 5.41 -1.26
CA GLU A 18 -0.21 5.27 0.19
C GLU A 18 -1.43 4.40 0.49
N VAL A 19 -1.20 3.24 1.04
CA VAL A 19 -2.27 2.27 1.30
C VAL A 19 -2.43 2.10 2.81
N ASP A 20 -3.63 2.37 3.31
CA ASP A 20 -3.94 2.12 4.71
C ASP A 20 -4.11 0.62 4.93
N VAL A 21 -3.36 0.10 5.87
CA VAL A 21 -3.45 -1.31 6.25
C VAL A 21 -3.50 -1.44 7.76
N GLU A 22 -4.00 -2.57 8.22
CA GLU A 22 -3.98 -2.91 9.64
C GLU A 22 -3.02 -4.06 9.87
N LEU A 23 -2.11 -3.86 10.81
CA LEU A 23 -1.26 -4.93 11.29
C LEU A 23 -1.94 -5.62 12.46
N ILE A 24 -2.02 -6.93 12.39
CA ILE A 24 -2.59 -7.74 13.46
C ILE A 24 -1.46 -8.08 14.41
N LEU A 25 -1.62 -7.67 15.67
CA LEU A 25 -0.62 -7.90 16.70
C LEU A 25 -0.94 -9.20 17.42
N ASP A 26 0.03 -10.11 17.46
CA ASP A 26 -0.13 -11.39 18.11
C ASP A 26 0.25 -11.26 19.59
N PRO A 27 -0.67 -11.59 20.52
CA PRO A 27 -0.35 -11.53 21.94
C PRO A 27 0.77 -12.48 22.34
N ALA A 28 1.07 -13.51 21.54
CA ALA A 28 2.15 -14.44 21.80
C ALA A 28 3.53 -13.89 21.42
N GLY A 29 3.59 -12.67 20.90
CA GLY A 29 4.86 -12.01 20.58
C GLY A 29 5.41 -12.31 19.21
N TRP A 30 4.63 -12.93 18.33
CA TRP A 30 5.02 -13.09 16.95
C TRP A 30 5.01 -11.76 16.22
N GLU A 31 5.76 -11.66 15.13
CA GLU A 31 5.78 -10.44 14.34
C GLU A 31 4.38 -10.07 13.84
N PRO A 32 4.05 -8.78 13.83
CA PRO A 32 2.76 -8.34 13.29
C PRO A 32 2.61 -8.77 11.83
N TYR A 33 1.40 -9.08 11.45
CA TYR A 33 1.10 -9.53 10.08
C TYR A 33 -0.14 -8.83 9.53
N LEU A 34 -0.24 -8.81 8.21
CA LEU A 34 -1.38 -8.23 7.52
C LEU A 34 -2.53 -9.22 7.45
N SER A 35 -3.76 -8.70 7.50
CA SER A 35 -4.93 -9.51 7.18
C SER A 35 -4.88 -9.92 5.72
N VAL A 36 -5.61 -10.99 5.38
CA VAL A 36 -5.72 -11.43 3.99
C VAL A 36 -6.33 -10.33 3.13
N ASP A 37 -7.34 -9.64 3.65
CA ASP A 37 -7.99 -8.55 2.92
C ASP A 37 -7.01 -7.44 2.58
N ASP A 38 -6.18 -7.05 3.53
CA ASP A 38 -5.21 -5.99 3.32
C ASP A 38 -4.08 -6.42 2.39
N ALA A 39 -3.66 -7.68 2.49
CA ALA A 39 -2.67 -8.23 1.55
C ALA A 39 -3.20 -8.22 0.13
N GLN A 40 -4.47 -8.60 -0.05
CA GLN A 40 -5.11 -8.55 -1.36
C GLN A 40 -5.27 -7.12 -1.87
N LYS A 41 -5.58 -6.19 -0.97
CA LYS A 41 -5.68 -4.77 -1.30
C LYS A 41 -4.36 -4.24 -1.84
N LEU A 42 -3.25 -4.58 -1.19
CA LEU A 42 -1.93 -4.19 -1.66
C LEU A 42 -1.62 -4.74 -3.05
N ASP A 43 -1.97 -6.01 -3.27
CA ASP A 43 -1.76 -6.63 -4.59
C ASP A 43 -2.59 -5.96 -5.66
N ARG A 44 -3.84 -5.61 -5.34
CA ARG A 44 -4.71 -4.92 -6.28
C ARG A 44 -4.19 -3.53 -6.62
N VAL A 45 -3.73 -2.79 -5.62
CA VAL A 45 -3.13 -1.47 -5.85
C VAL A 45 -1.93 -1.61 -6.78
N ARG A 46 -1.05 -2.56 -6.50
CA ARG A 46 0.14 -2.78 -7.32
C ARG A 46 -0.24 -3.11 -8.77
N SER A 47 -1.21 -3.99 -8.96
CA SER A 47 -1.66 -4.38 -10.30
C SER A 47 -2.25 -3.21 -11.08
N THR A 48 -3.05 -2.37 -10.42
CA THR A 48 -3.65 -1.21 -11.09
C THR A 48 -2.61 -0.17 -11.45
N LEU A 49 -1.59 0.01 -10.61
CA LEU A 49 -0.51 0.93 -10.93
C LEU A 49 0.32 0.44 -12.12
N LYS A 50 0.54 -0.87 -12.21
CA LYS A 50 1.31 -1.44 -13.32
C LYS A 50 0.67 -1.17 -14.68
N VAL A 51 -0.65 -1.17 -14.74
CA VAL A 51 -1.37 -0.92 -15.99
C VAL A 51 -1.85 0.54 -16.09
N ALA A 52 -1.38 1.39 -15.19
CA ALA A 52 -1.72 2.81 -15.15
C ALA A 52 -3.22 3.07 -15.04
N ASP A 53 -3.95 2.19 -14.36
CA ASP A 53 -5.38 2.37 -14.09
C ASP A 53 -5.52 3.24 -12.84
N MET A 54 -5.37 4.55 -13.04
CA MET A 54 -5.38 5.51 -11.94
C MET A 54 -6.75 5.63 -11.29
N HIS A 55 -7.80 5.41 -12.04
CA HIS A 55 -9.15 5.48 -11.50
C HIS A 55 -9.36 4.42 -10.42
N THR A 56 -9.04 3.17 -10.73
CA THR A 56 -9.18 2.08 -9.77
C THR A 56 -8.18 2.23 -8.63
N ALA A 57 -6.93 2.56 -8.94
CA ALA A 57 -5.92 2.75 -7.91
C ALA A 57 -6.33 3.83 -6.92
N SER A 58 -6.85 4.96 -7.40
CA SER A 58 -7.25 6.08 -6.55
C SER A 58 -8.48 5.76 -5.70
N SER A 59 -9.29 4.80 -6.10
CA SER A 59 -10.41 4.35 -5.26
C SER A 59 -9.94 3.46 -4.10
N LEU A 60 -8.77 2.87 -4.21
CA LEU A 60 -8.22 1.98 -3.20
C LEU A 60 -7.19 2.64 -2.30
N ALA A 61 -6.51 3.67 -2.79
CA ALA A 61 -5.40 4.27 -2.08
C ALA A 61 -5.19 5.71 -2.56
N LYS A 62 -4.34 6.43 -1.85
CA LYS A 62 -3.94 7.77 -2.24
C LYS A 62 -2.74 7.65 -3.18
N VAL A 63 -2.91 8.04 -4.42
CA VAL A 63 -1.90 7.82 -5.45
C VAL A 63 -1.21 9.13 -5.81
N TYR A 64 0.10 9.07 -5.91
CA TYR A 64 0.94 10.20 -6.29
C TYR A 64 1.82 9.81 -7.47
N ARG A 65 2.22 10.79 -8.23
CA ARG A 65 3.30 10.63 -9.20
C ARG A 65 4.59 11.07 -8.53
N ALA A 66 5.57 10.18 -8.48
CA ALA A 66 6.87 10.52 -7.94
C ALA A 66 7.68 11.26 -9.00
N VAL A 67 8.02 12.51 -8.70
CA VAL A 67 8.83 13.33 -9.60
C VAL A 67 10.21 13.44 -8.98
N PRO A 68 11.26 13.00 -9.68
CA PRO A 68 12.60 13.11 -9.13
C PRO A 68 12.96 14.58 -8.89
N VAL A 69 13.52 14.84 -7.73
CA VAL A 69 14.13 16.15 -7.49
C VAL A 69 15.44 16.13 -8.27
N SER A 70 15.52 17.00 -9.25
CA SER A 70 16.68 17.00 -10.13
C SER A 70 17.94 17.28 -9.33
N ALA A 71 18.86 16.37 -9.44
CA ALA A 71 20.18 16.54 -8.86
C ALA A 71 21.19 16.96 -9.91
N ALA A 72 20.71 17.38 -11.02
CA ALA A 72 21.52 17.76 -12.19
C ALA A 72 22.99 17.45 -12.06
#